data_2bda88f770614ec51d7d49137e7411b3
#
_entry.id   2bda88f770614ec51d7d49137e7411b3
#
_cell.length_a   1.000
_cell.length_b   1.000
_cell.length_c   1.000
_cell.angle_alpha   90.00
_cell.angle_beta   90.00
_cell.angle_gamma   90.00
#
_symmetry.space_group_name_H-M   'P 1'
#
loop_
_entity.id
_entity.type
_entity.pdbx_description
1 polymer ?
#
loop_
_entity_poly.entity_id
_entity_poly.type
_entity_poly.pdbx_seq_one_letter_code
_entity_poly.pdbx_strand_id
1 'polypeptide(L)'
;MKWNRLSIACCCSLIVSIPVFGQTLEQAVALTLKNNPDIKGAFNEFESRRYINEASTGAYLPSLDLDAGIGYEGLDPSDEVGRGNTDYTRKEASITLTQLIWDGSATLNDIDRTAADAESVRFQLLADASDKALEVTKVYLDAVKAYEVLKLSENNLAVHKDIYTDIKKRVTSGIGSTADLTQVEARLAKAHGNLAAAQNNLYDSHTMFTRLVGQTPQGLIFPRADQNFIPYTVDEAIGLAFELHPVIQIALADVDSAKFQYKQSKGVNYPTISIEASQTWKDDADGLEGRSDETLAMLRLRYNLFNGGSDAANSENFAYQLNKAKDLREGAYRNVEEGLRLSWSALDLTLQQKEFLADHVDSAAETVIAYEKQYRIGKRTLLDVLNTENELFEARKDYLDSKYAEQYAKYRVMNATGQLLSALRVEMPKEWLEKVEY
;
A
#
# COMPACT_ATOMS: atom_id res chain seq x y z
N MET A 1 33.91 28.51 61.97
CA MET A 1 33.16 29.49 61.21
C MET A 1 33.55 29.38 59.73
N LYS A 2 32.77 28.69 58.90
CA LYS A 2 32.87 28.75 57.44
C LYS A 2 31.47 28.85 56.86
N TRP A 3 31.17 29.96 56.21
CA TRP A 3 29.91 30.24 55.59
C TRP A 3 29.80 29.48 54.26
N ASN A 4 28.72 28.68 54.15
CA ASN A 4 28.28 28.10 52.88
C ASN A 4 27.50 29.14 52.07
N ARG A 5 27.99 29.45 50.88
CA ARG A 5 27.21 30.23 49.88
C ARG A 5 26.29 29.27 49.11
N LEU A 6 25.00 29.44 49.28
CA LEU A 6 23.96 28.84 48.44
C LEU A 6 23.93 29.57 47.11
N SER A 7 24.31 28.89 46.02
CA SER A 7 24.13 29.38 44.67
C SER A 7 22.73 28.94 44.20
N ILE A 8 21.82 29.89 44.08
CA ILE A 8 20.51 29.69 43.44
C ILE A 8 20.74 29.64 41.92
N ALA A 9 20.68 28.46 41.32
CA ALA A 9 20.66 28.29 39.89
C ALA A 9 19.22 28.59 39.37
N CYS A 10 19.06 29.73 38.73
CA CYS A 10 17.85 30.13 38.04
C CYS A 10 17.77 29.33 36.74
N CYS A 11 16.99 28.23 36.71
CA CYS A 11 16.62 27.54 35.48
C CYS A 11 15.68 28.40 34.64
N CYS A 12 16.23 29.18 33.74
CA CYS A 12 15.46 29.73 32.64
C CYS A 12 15.06 28.58 31.67
N SER A 13 13.86 28.06 31.82
CA SER A 13 13.22 27.21 30.83
C SER A 13 12.93 28.05 29.57
N LEU A 14 13.81 27.92 28.59
CA LEU A 14 13.55 28.37 27.22
C LEU A 14 12.37 27.54 26.69
N ILE A 15 11.19 28.12 26.72
CA ILE A 15 10.04 27.61 25.95
C ILE A 15 10.39 27.88 24.47
N VAL A 16 10.99 26.88 23.83
CA VAL A 16 11.12 26.87 22.37
C VAL A 16 9.70 26.70 21.82
N SER A 17 9.09 27.83 21.44
CA SER A 17 7.87 27.81 20.64
C SER A 17 8.23 27.20 19.28
N ILE A 18 8.01 25.89 19.14
CA ILE A 18 8.04 25.23 17.83
C ILE A 18 6.92 25.86 17.03
N PRO A 19 7.23 26.51 15.89
CA PRO A 19 6.16 27.01 15.01
C PRO A 19 5.33 25.78 14.59
N VAL A 20 4.06 25.78 14.97
CA VAL A 20 3.08 24.78 14.50
C VAL A 20 2.87 25.08 13.02
N PHE A 21 3.73 24.54 12.17
CA PHE A 21 3.44 24.46 10.75
C PHE A 21 2.27 23.48 10.60
N GLY A 22 1.21 23.91 9.92
CA GLY A 22 0.10 23.02 9.62
C GLY A 22 0.61 21.78 8.89
N GLN A 23 0.07 20.63 9.24
CA GLN A 23 0.44 19.35 8.62
C GLN A 23 -0.02 19.33 7.17
N THR A 24 0.90 19.07 6.22
CA THR A 24 0.58 18.95 4.79
C THR A 24 0.19 17.53 4.42
N LEU A 25 -0.44 17.35 3.25
CA LEU A 25 -0.78 16.03 2.72
C LEU A 25 0.46 15.16 2.52
N GLU A 26 1.52 15.72 1.95
CA GLU A 26 2.79 15.04 1.68
C GLU A 26 3.41 14.51 2.99
N GLN A 27 3.37 15.30 4.05
CA GLN A 27 3.84 14.88 5.38
C GLN A 27 2.98 13.75 5.95
N ALA A 28 1.66 13.82 5.79
CA ALA A 28 0.76 12.77 6.26
C ALA A 28 1.01 11.44 5.52
N VAL A 29 1.18 11.49 4.19
CA VAL A 29 1.50 10.32 3.37
C VAL A 29 2.87 9.75 3.75
N ALA A 30 3.92 10.58 3.81
CA ALA A 30 5.26 10.14 4.20
C ALA A 30 5.28 9.45 5.57
N LEU A 31 4.56 10.02 6.54
CA LEU A 31 4.42 9.45 7.89
C LEU A 31 3.71 8.09 7.85
N THR A 32 2.65 7.98 7.05
CA THR A 32 1.90 6.73 6.89
C THR A 32 2.77 5.66 6.25
N LEU A 33 3.42 5.93 5.12
CA LEU A 33 4.26 4.94 4.45
C LEU A 33 5.41 4.45 5.35
N LYS A 34 5.93 5.31 6.21
CA LYS A 34 6.99 4.92 7.18
C LYS A 34 6.46 4.04 8.32
N ASN A 35 5.24 4.27 8.80
CA ASN A 35 4.79 3.70 10.07
C ASN A 35 3.66 2.69 9.94
N ASN A 36 2.92 2.67 8.83
CA ASN A 36 1.75 1.84 8.65
C ASN A 36 2.11 0.34 8.67
N PRO A 37 1.43 -0.49 9.47
CA PRO A 37 1.72 -1.92 9.57
C PRO A 37 1.54 -2.69 8.26
N ASP A 38 0.56 -2.31 7.41
CA ASP A 38 0.30 -2.99 6.13
C ASP A 38 1.49 -2.81 5.19
N ILE A 39 2.03 -1.59 5.09
CA ILE A 39 3.21 -1.28 4.27
C ILE A 39 4.47 -1.97 4.80
N LYS A 40 4.64 -2.01 6.13
CA LYS A 40 5.73 -2.79 6.74
C LYS A 40 5.59 -4.28 6.46
N GLY A 41 4.36 -4.81 6.46
CA GLY A 41 4.07 -6.18 6.08
C GLY A 41 4.45 -6.49 4.63
N ALA A 42 4.06 -5.61 3.69
CA ALA A 42 4.41 -5.72 2.29
C ALA A 42 5.94 -5.63 2.05
N PHE A 43 6.64 -4.75 2.77
CA PHE A 43 8.10 -4.68 2.73
C PHE A 43 8.77 -5.96 3.25
N ASN A 44 8.28 -6.52 4.36
CA ASN A 44 8.80 -7.78 4.89
C ASN A 44 8.56 -8.96 3.94
N GLU A 45 7.45 -8.97 3.20
CA GLU A 45 7.20 -9.98 2.16
C GLU A 45 8.20 -9.83 0.99
N PHE A 46 8.47 -8.59 0.54
CA PHE A 46 9.50 -8.33 -0.46
C PHE A 46 10.88 -8.83 0.00
N GLU A 47 11.32 -8.48 1.21
CA GLU A 47 12.59 -8.94 1.77
C GLU A 47 12.63 -10.47 1.88
N SER A 48 11.52 -11.11 2.27
CA SER A 48 11.42 -12.57 2.29
C SER A 48 11.67 -13.18 0.92
N ARG A 49 11.11 -12.60 -0.15
CA ARG A 49 11.34 -13.07 -1.53
C ARG A 49 12.76 -12.84 -2.00
N ARG A 50 13.37 -11.73 -1.61
CA ARG A 50 14.78 -11.44 -1.90
C ARG A 50 15.70 -12.49 -1.27
N TYR A 51 15.46 -12.88 -0.01
CA TYR A 51 16.22 -13.95 0.63
C TYR A 51 15.94 -15.33 0.05
N ILE A 52 14.75 -15.59 -0.50
CA ILE A 52 14.50 -16.83 -1.25
C ILE A 52 15.36 -16.87 -2.52
N ASN A 53 15.52 -15.75 -3.22
CA ASN A 53 16.42 -15.67 -4.37
C ASN A 53 17.90 -15.87 -3.98
N GLU A 54 18.32 -15.28 -2.88
CA GLU A 54 19.67 -15.49 -2.33
C GLU A 54 19.89 -16.96 -1.96
N ALA A 55 18.89 -17.62 -1.36
CA ALA A 55 18.94 -19.06 -1.07
C ALA A 55 19.01 -19.92 -2.35
N SER A 56 18.27 -19.54 -3.40
CA SER A 56 18.36 -20.20 -4.71
C SER A 56 19.76 -20.07 -5.32
N THR A 57 20.39 -18.91 -5.18
CA THR A 57 21.79 -18.68 -5.58
C THR A 57 22.72 -19.60 -4.79
N GLY A 58 22.46 -19.81 -3.51
CA GLY A 58 23.18 -20.76 -2.65
C GLY A 58 23.18 -22.20 -3.19
N ALA A 59 22.11 -22.61 -3.90
CA ALA A 59 22.03 -23.94 -4.49
C ALA A 59 23.06 -24.20 -5.61
N TYR A 60 23.65 -23.15 -6.20
CA TYR A 60 24.72 -23.24 -7.18
C TYR A 60 26.11 -23.25 -6.54
N LEU A 61 26.23 -22.92 -5.24
CA LEU A 61 27.48 -22.92 -4.48
C LEU A 61 27.80 -24.31 -3.92
N PRO A 62 29.05 -24.60 -3.51
CA PRO A 62 29.39 -25.88 -2.91
C PRO A 62 28.69 -26.08 -1.57
N SER A 63 28.12 -27.28 -1.35
CA SER A 63 27.69 -27.74 -0.02
C SER A 63 28.78 -28.56 0.66
N LEU A 64 28.83 -28.45 1.98
CA LEU A 64 29.71 -29.24 2.83
C LEU A 64 28.88 -29.83 3.95
N ASP A 65 28.73 -31.16 3.90
CA ASP A 65 27.91 -31.95 4.80
C ASP A 65 28.77 -32.79 5.72
N LEU A 66 28.46 -32.85 7.00
CA LEU A 66 29.05 -33.74 8.00
C LEU A 66 28.00 -34.74 8.49
N ASP A 67 28.25 -36.01 8.27
CA ASP A 67 27.46 -37.12 8.80
C ASP A 67 28.27 -37.88 9.83
N ALA A 68 27.70 -38.21 10.97
CA ALA A 68 28.31 -39.02 11.99
C ALA A 68 27.31 -39.98 12.64
N GLY A 69 27.68 -41.21 12.79
CA GLY A 69 26.83 -42.26 13.35
C GLY A 69 27.56 -43.20 14.30
N ILE A 70 26.86 -43.67 15.32
CA ILE A 70 27.25 -44.79 16.16
C ILE A 70 26.06 -45.76 16.33
N GLY A 71 26.27 -47.03 16.14
CA GLY A 71 25.21 -48.02 16.20
C GLY A 71 25.70 -49.41 16.45
N TYR A 72 24.78 -50.35 16.63
CA TYR A 72 25.04 -51.80 16.66
C TYR A 72 24.89 -52.34 15.23
N GLU A 73 25.89 -53.13 14.79
CA GLU A 73 25.87 -53.85 13.51
C GLU A 73 26.05 -55.33 13.80
N GLY A 74 25.03 -56.13 13.51
CA GLY A 74 25.08 -57.60 13.55
C GLY A 74 25.06 -58.14 12.13
N LEU A 75 26.07 -58.92 11.73
CA LEU A 75 26.16 -59.55 10.43
C LEU A 75 26.17 -61.06 10.61
N ASP A 76 25.25 -61.71 9.92
CA ASP A 76 25.19 -63.24 9.81
C ASP A 76 25.43 -63.57 8.33
N PRO A 77 26.70 -63.77 7.94
CA PRO A 77 27.04 -64.15 6.58
C PRO A 77 26.73 -65.61 6.31
N SER A 78 25.52 -65.99 5.96
CA SER A 78 25.05 -67.34 5.73
C SER A 78 25.74 -68.04 4.56
N ASP A 79 26.49 -67.39 3.70
CA ASP A 79 27.06 -67.85 2.44
C ASP A 79 28.61 -67.92 2.38
N GLU A 80 29.33 -67.46 3.39
CA GLU A 80 30.80 -67.48 3.42
C GLU A 80 31.30 -68.57 4.41
N VAL A 81 31.88 -69.63 3.87
CA VAL A 81 32.46 -70.72 4.67
C VAL A 81 33.64 -70.18 5.50
N GLY A 82 33.45 -70.10 6.82
CA GLY A 82 34.49 -69.71 7.77
C GLY A 82 34.31 -68.32 8.43
N ARG A 83 33.30 -67.54 8.14
CA ARG A 83 32.93 -66.30 8.89
C ARG A 83 31.74 -66.58 9.80
N GLY A 84 31.93 -66.50 11.12
CA GLY A 84 30.85 -66.57 12.08
C GLY A 84 30.08 -65.23 12.21
N ASN A 85 28.93 -65.32 12.93
CA ASN A 85 28.20 -64.09 13.32
C ASN A 85 29.14 -63.15 14.04
N THR A 86 29.11 -61.91 13.59
CA THR A 86 29.94 -60.81 14.16
C THR A 86 29.03 -59.67 14.61
N ASP A 87 29.24 -59.23 15.85
CA ASP A 87 28.55 -58.12 16.48
C ASP A 87 29.57 -57.00 16.71
N TYR A 88 29.31 -55.86 16.09
CA TYR A 88 30.20 -54.67 16.19
C TYR A 88 29.48 -53.47 16.74
N THR A 89 30.21 -52.60 17.40
CA THR A 89 29.77 -51.23 17.67
C THR A 89 30.29 -50.34 16.55
N ARG A 90 29.48 -50.26 15.47
CA ARG A 90 29.78 -49.43 14.29
C ARG A 90 29.91 -47.97 14.66
N LYS A 91 30.98 -47.34 14.25
CA LYS A 91 31.21 -45.92 14.31
C LYS A 91 31.56 -45.41 12.93
N GLU A 92 30.94 -44.35 12.49
CA GLU A 92 31.24 -43.75 11.19
C GLU A 92 31.16 -42.24 11.29
N ALA A 93 32.00 -41.56 10.51
CA ALA A 93 31.92 -40.14 10.26
C ALA A 93 32.33 -39.87 8.81
N SER A 94 31.62 -38.97 8.14
CA SER A 94 31.99 -38.55 6.80
C SER A 94 31.84 -37.03 6.63
N ILE A 95 32.75 -36.44 5.88
CA ILE A 95 32.64 -35.08 5.36
C ILE A 95 32.52 -35.15 3.85
N THR A 96 31.45 -34.59 3.29
CA THR A 96 31.19 -34.62 1.85
C THR A 96 31.05 -33.21 1.32
N LEU A 97 31.87 -32.83 0.35
CA LEU A 97 31.78 -31.60 -0.46
C LEU A 97 31.07 -31.96 -1.76
N THR A 98 29.99 -31.26 -2.07
CA THR A 98 29.28 -31.38 -3.34
C THR A 98 29.22 -30.03 -4.05
N GLN A 99 29.70 -29.97 -5.30
CA GLN A 99 29.64 -28.78 -6.16
C GLN A 99 28.89 -29.10 -7.43
N LEU A 100 27.77 -28.45 -7.66
CA LEU A 100 27.07 -28.48 -8.94
C LEU A 100 27.92 -27.76 -10.00
N ILE A 101 28.16 -28.44 -11.14
CA ILE A 101 28.83 -27.85 -12.30
C ILE A 101 27.81 -27.46 -13.36
N TRP A 102 26.86 -28.34 -13.64
CA TRP A 102 25.80 -28.10 -14.62
C TRP A 102 24.65 -29.09 -14.46
N ASP A 103 23.43 -28.61 -14.63
CA ASP A 103 22.19 -29.36 -14.52
C ASP A 103 21.19 -29.06 -15.64
N GLY A 104 21.69 -28.77 -16.85
CA GLY A 104 20.82 -28.31 -17.93
C GLY A 104 20.30 -26.87 -17.73
N SER A 105 20.99 -26.08 -16.91
CA SER A 105 20.61 -24.71 -16.49
C SER A 105 19.33 -24.65 -15.64
N ALA A 106 18.91 -25.79 -15.02
CA ALA A 106 17.74 -25.79 -14.15
C ALA A 106 17.94 -24.85 -12.95
N THR A 107 19.06 -24.96 -12.23
CA THR A 107 19.38 -24.08 -11.08
C THR A 107 19.52 -22.63 -11.50
N LEU A 108 20.16 -22.32 -12.62
CA LEU A 108 20.26 -20.92 -13.11
C LEU A 108 18.87 -20.33 -13.44
N ASN A 109 18.01 -21.09 -14.12
CA ASN A 109 16.65 -20.64 -14.37
C ASN A 109 15.79 -20.56 -13.09
N ASP A 110 16.11 -21.33 -12.03
CA ASP A 110 15.44 -21.17 -10.73
C ASP A 110 15.86 -19.88 -10.03
N ILE A 111 17.13 -19.52 -10.10
CA ILE A 111 17.64 -18.22 -9.60
C ILE A 111 16.94 -17.06 -10.32
N ASP A 112 16.89 -17.09 -11.66
CA ASP A 112 16.20 -16.05 -12.45
C ASP A 112 14.70 -16.01 -12.14
N ARG A 113 14.05 -17.18 -11.94
CA ARG A 113 12.64 -17.27 -11.56
C ARG A 113 12.37 -16.62 -10.21
N THR A 114 13.16 -16.96 -9.20
CA THR A 114 12.98 -16.42 -7.84
C THR A 114 13.32 -14.95 -7.78
N ALA A 115 14.24 -14.45 -8.61
CA ALA A 115 14.51 -13.04 -8.77
C ALA A 115 13.33 -12.30 -9.42
N ALA A 116 12.72 -12.87 -10.48
CA ALA A 116 11.52 -12.31 -11.10
C ALA A 116 10.32 -12.33 -10.13
N ASP A 117 10.17 -13.37 -9.30
CA ASP A 117 9.17 -13.42 -8.24
C ASP A 117 9.38 -12.30 -7.20
N ALA A 118 10.63 -12.06 -6.79
CA ALA A 118 10.96 -10.99 -5.86
C ALA A 118 10.70 -9.60 -6.47
N GLU A 119 10.97 -9.43 -7.77
CA GLU A 119 10.68 -8.19 -8.50
C GLU A 119 9.16 -7.94 -8.62
N SER A 120 8.35 -8.98 -8.86
CA SER A 120 6.89 -8.91 -8.83
C SER A 120 6.39 -8.40 -7.47
N VAL A 121 6.88 -8.97 -6.37
CA VAL A 121 6.50 -8.56 -5.01
C VAL A 121 7.03 -7.16 -4.67
N ARG A 122 8.17 -6.72 -5.22
CA ARG A 122 8.63 -5.34 -5.10
C ARG A 122 7.66 -4.35 -5.75
N PHE A 123 7.16 -4.66 -6.93
CA PHE A 123 6.13 -3.83 -7.58
C PHE A 123 4.78 -3.89 -6.84
N GLN A 124 4.45 -5.03 -6.19
CA GLN A 124 3.27 -5.12 -5.32
C GLN A 124 3.40 -4.16 -4.12
N LEU A 125 4.57 -4.08 -3.48
CA LEU A 125 4.85 -3.11 -2.42
C LEU A 125 4.64 -1.66 -2.91
N LEU A 126 5.09 -1.33 -4.14
CA LEU A 126 4.89 0.00 -4.71
C LEU A 126 3.42 0.27 -5.05
N ALA A 127 2.66 -0.73 -5.50
CA ALA A 127 1.22 -0.63 -5.70
C ALA A 127 0.50 -0.37 -4.37
N ASP A 128 0.79 -1.17 -3.35
CA ASP A 128 0.21 -1.01 -2.01
C ASP A 128 0.54 0.35 -1.40
N ALA A 129 1.76 0.85 -1.60
CA ALA A 129 2.18 2.18 -1.15
C ALA A 129 1.40 3.29 -1.88
N SER A 130 1.18 3.15 -3.20
CA SER A 130 0.42 4.12 -3.99
C SER A 130 -1.06 4.14 -3.60
N ASP A 131 -1.67 2.98 -3.43
CA ASP A 131 -3.06 2.86 -3.00
C ASP A 131 -3.25 3.39 -1.57
N LYS A 132 -2.29 3.11 -0.67
CA LYS A 132 -2.29 3.66 0.69
C LYS A 132 -2.15 5.18 0.68
N ALA A 133 -1.30 5.75 -0.19
CA ALA A 133 -1.16 7.19 -0.36
C ALA A 133 -2.48 7.83 -0.87
N LEU A 134 -3.21 7.16 -1.77
CA LEU A 134 -4.51 7.61 -2.23
C LEU A 134 -5.57 7.53 -1.11
N GLU A 135 -5.55 6.49 -0.29
CA GLU A 135 -6.43 6.35 0.90
C GLU A 135 -6.17 7.48 1.90
N VAL A 136 -4.89 7.78 2.20
CA VAL A 136 -4.51 8.93 3.05
C VAL A 136 -4.98 10.24 2.46
N THR A 137 -4.82 10.43 1.15
CA THR A 137 -5.28 11.63 0.45
C THR A 137 -6.78 11.85 0.64
N LYS A 138 -7.59 10.80 0.50
CA LYS A 138 -9.04 10.86 0.73
C LYS A 138 -9.36 11.28 2.15
N VAL A 139 -8.80 10.58 3.14
CA VAL A 139 -9.09 10.85 4.57
C VAL A 139 -8.59 12.23 4.99
N TYR A 140 -7.47 12.69 4.44
CA TYR A 140 -6.95 14.03 4.64
C TYR A 140 -7.92 15.11 4.11
N LEU A 141 -8.37 14.96 2.86
CA LEU A 141 -9.34 15.87 2.24
C LEU A 141 -10.67 15.87 3.00
N ASP A 142 -11.16 14.70 3.44
CA ASP A 142 -12.39 14.58 4.21
C ASP A 142 -12.27 15.29 5.58
N ALA A 143 -11.10 15.23 6.25
CA ALA A 143 -10.86 15.93 7.50
C ALA A 143 -10.84 17.47 7.33
N VAL A 144 -10.17 17.95 6.27
CA VAL A 144 -10.18 19.40 5.96
C VAL A 144 -11.59 19.87 5.59
N LYS A 145 -12.32 19.11 4.76
CA LYS A 145 -13.71 19.40 4.39
C LYS A 145 -14.63 19.45 5.61
N ALA A 146 -14.54 18.44 6.51
CA ALA A 146 -15.36 18.41 7.71
C ALA A 146 -15.17 19.66 8.59
N TYR A 147 -13.96 20.19 8.66
CA TYR A 147 -13.69 21.43 9.37
C TYR A 147 -14.31 22.65 8.68
N GLU A 148 -14.25 22.75 7.35
CA GLU A 148 -14.91 23.86 6.59
C GLU A 148 -16.44 23.77 6.73
N VAL A 149 -17.04 22.56 6.69
CA VAL A 149 -18.48 22.34 6.89
C VAL A 149 -18.90 22.68 8.33
N LEU A 150 -18.07 22.38 9.32
CA LEU A 150 -18.34 22.82 10.71
C LEU A 150 -18.43 24.33 10.80
N LYS A 151 -17.46 25.07 10.24
CA LYS A 151 -17.48 26.53 10.21
C LYS A 151 -18.70 27.10 9.48
N LEU A 152 -19.08 26.48 8.36
CA LEU A 152 -20.28 26.84 7.63
C LEU A 152 -21.53 26.65 8.49
N SER A 153 -21.63 25.54 9.26
CA SER A 153 -22.75 25.25 10.15
C SER A 153 -22.80 26.19 11.36
N GLU A 154 -21.65 26.58 11.91
CA GLU A 154 -21.54 27.60 12.97
C GLU A 154 -22.09 28.97 12.50
N ASN A 155 -21.69 29.37 11.31
CA ASN A 155 -22.18 30.62 10.69
C ASN A 155 -23.69 30.57 10.41
N ASN A 156 -24.20 29.46 9.89
CA ASN A 156 -25.62 29.22 9.66
C ASN A 156 -26.43 29.34 10.96
N LEU A 157 -25.93 28.73 12.05
CA LEU A 157 -26.57 28.83 13.37
C LEU A 157 -26.56 30.28 13.87
N ALA A 158 -25.48 31.04 13.70
CA ALA A 158 -25.42 32.46 14.09
C ALA A 158 -26.48 33.31 13.37
N VAL A 159 -26.59 33.15 12.04
CA VAL A 159 -27.62 33.84 11.24
C VAL A 159 -29.04 33.52 11.76
N HIS A 160 -29.36 32.24 11.99
CA HIS A 160 -30.69 31.89 12.51
C HIS A 160 -30.94 32.38 13.95
N LYS A 161 -29.94 32.48 14.81
CA LYS A 161 -30.05 33.11 16.14
C LYS A 161 -30.36 34.61 16.06
N ASP A 162 -29.73 35.31 15.11
CA ASP A 162 -29.98 36.74 14.91
C ASP A 162 -31.42 36.97 14.40
N ILE A 163 -31.86 36.21 13.41
CA ILE A 163 -33.25 36.22 12.91
C ILE A 163 -34.24 35.92 14.05
N TYR A 164 -33.99 34.89 14.85
CA TYR A 164 -34.84 34.54 15.99
C TYR A 164 -34.95 35.70 16.99
N THR A 165 -33.82 36.30 17.31
CA THR A 165 -33.77 37.42 18.27
C THR A 165 -34.60 38.60 17.79
N ASP A 166 -34.52 38.95 16.51
CA ASP A 166 -35.26 40.08 15.91
C ASP A 166 -36.78 39.76 15.84
N ILE A 167 -37.16 38.58 15.41
CA ILE A 167 -38.58 38.17 15.35
C ILE A 167 -39.20 38.09 16.74
N LYS A 168 -38.49 37.54 17.72
CA LYS A 168 -38.94 37.49 19.12
C LYS A 168 -39.20 38.87 19.69
N LYS A 169 -38.32 39.85 19.45
CA LYS A 169 -38.50 41.27 19.84
C LYS A 169 -39.75 41.87 19.21
N ARG A 170 -40.01 41.63 17.93
CA ARG A 170 -41.20 42.13 17.20
C ARG A 170 -42.49 41.55 17.77
N VAL A 171 -42.52 40.22 18.05
CA VAL A 171 -43.69 39.56 18.65
C VAL A 171 -43.96 40.04 20.06
N THR A 172 -42.93 40.20 20.91
CA THR A 172 -43.09 40.70 22.28
C THR A 172 -43.54 42.15 22.32
N SER A 173 -43.24 42.95 21.27
CA SER A 173 -43.68 44.33 21.08
C SER A 173 -45.08 44.43 20.44
N GLY A 174 -45.75 43.30 20.16
CA GLY A 174 -47.09 43.26 19.57
C GLY A 174 -47.14 43.58 18.04
N ILE A 175 -45.99 43.67 17.37
CA ILE A 175 -45.88 44.01 15.94
C ILE A 175 -45.73 42.74 15.06
N GLY A 176 -45.33 41.62 15.66
CA GLY A 176 -45.03 40.37 14.93
C GLY A 176 -46.10 39.29 15.10
N SER A 177 -46.09 38.31 14.16
CA SER A 177 -46.96 37.13 14.22
C SER A 177 -46.33 36.03 15.09
N THR A 178 -47.15 35.32 15.93
CA THR A 178 -46.73 34.12 16.65
C THR A 178 -46.39 33.00 15.70
N ALA A 179 -47.00 32.92 14.52
CA ALA A 179 -46.69 31.92 13.50
C ALA A 179 -45.27 32.12 12.96
N ASP A 180 -44.85 33.39 12.75
CA ASP A 180 -43.46 33.68 12.34
C ASP A 180 -42.44 33.25 13.38
N LEU A 181 -42.75 33.50 14.69
CA LEU A 181 -41.87 33.05 15.78
C LEU A 181 -41.72 31.52 15.79
N THR A 182 -42.81 30.78 15.68
CA THR A 182 -42.77 29.29 15.62
C THR A 182 -41.98 28.76 14.43
N GLN A 183 -42.09 29.43 13.25
CA GLN A 183 -41.27 29.08 12.08
C GLN A 183 -39.79 29.29 12.32
N VAL A 184 -39.39 30.42 12.89
CA VAL A 184 -37.98 30.71 13.19
C VAL A 184 -37.45 29.76 14.25
N GLU A 185 -38.22 29.39 15.26
CA GLU A 185 -37.88 28.40 16.27
C GLU A 185 -37.60 27.04 15.65
N ALA A 186 -38.43 26.59 14.70
CA ALA A 186 -38.20 25.36 13.94
C ALA A 186 -36.91 25.40 13.11
N ARG A 187 -36.63 26.53 12.43
CA ARG A 187 -35.37 26.73 11.66
C ARG A 187 -34.13 26.76 12.56
N LEU A 188 -34.23 27.46 13.69
CA LEU A 188 -33.16 27.50 14.68
C LEU A 188 -32.85 26.08 15.26
N ALA A 189 -33.88 25.29 15.54
CA ALA A 189 -33.70 23.90 15.98
C ALA A 189 -33.02 23.06 14.89
N LYS A 190 -33.40 23.23 13.60
CA LYS A 190 -32.73 22.58 12.47
C LYS A 190 -31.26 22.99 12.39
N ALA A 191 -30.93 24.28 12.55
CA ALA A 191 -29.54 24.78 12.51
C ALA A 191 -28.69 24.20 13.66
N HIS A 192 -29.27 24.02 14.86
CA HIS A 192 -28.61 23.29 15.96
C HIS A 192 -28.33 21.82 15.59
N GLY A 193 -29.30 21.14 14.96
CA GLY A 193 -29.12 19.77 14.47
C GLY A 193 -28.02 19.67 13.43
N ASN A 194 -27.95 20.61 12.47
CA ASN A 194 -26.91 20.67 11.45
C ASN A 194 -25.53 20.86 12.09
N LEU A 195 -25.41 21.74 13.09
CA LEU A 195 -24.14 21.94 13.80
C LEU A 195 -23.70 20.68 14.54
N ALA A 196 -24.61 19.98 15.25
CA ALA A 196 -24.30 18.75 15.94
C ALA A 196 -23.83 17.64 14.97
N ALA A 197 -24.50 17.53 13.81
CA ALA A 197 -24.07 16.61 12.74
C ALA A 197 -22.67 16.96 12.18
N ALA A 198 -22.39 18.25 11.96
CA ALA A 198 -21.08 18.69 11.49
C ALA A 198 -19.96 18.43 12.52
N GLN A 199 -20.25 18.59 13.83
CA GLN A 199 -19.32 18.24 14.91
C GLN A 199 -19.01 16.74 14.94
N ASN A 200 -20.05 15.91 14.80
CA ASN A 200 -19.86 14.46 14.72
C ASN A 200 -19.03 14.06 13.49
N ASN A 201 -19.33 14.59 12.33
CA ASN A 201 -18.59 14.32 11.10
C ASN A 201 -17.11 14.72 11.20
N LEU A 202 -16.81 15.83 11.87
CA LEU A 202 -15.43 16.23 12.16
C LEU A 202 -14.73 15.20 13.08
N TYR A 203 -15.41 14.77 14.14
CA TYR A 203 -14.86 13.76 15.04
C TYR A 203 -14.58 12.45 14.31
N ASP A 204 -15.52 11.97 13.50
CA ASP A 204 -15.38 10.74 12.71
C ASP A 204 -14.21 10.84 11.72
N SER A 205 -14.10 11.97 11.00
CA SER A 205 -13.00 12.21 10.04
C SER A 205 -11.64 12.25 10.73
N HIS A 206 -11.54 12.87 11.92
CA HIS A 206 -10.32 12.90 12.72
C HIS A 206 -9.95 11.50 13.24
N THR A 207 -10.93 10.69 13.60
CA THR A 207 -10.70 9.31 14.04
C THR A 207 -10.18 8.44 12.88
N MET A 208 -10.78 8.57 11.69
CA MET A 208 -10.32 7.86 10.47
C MET A 208 -8.91 8.29 10.09
N PHE A 209 -8.62 9.59 10.13
CA PHE A 209 -7.28 10.13 9.90
C PHE A 209 -6.27 9.57 10.89
N THR A 210 -6.59 9.58 12.18
CA THR A 210 -5.70 9.07 13.24
C THR A 210 -5.42 7.58 13.08
N ARG A 211 -6.44 6.78 12.70
CA ARG A 211 -6.27 5.34 12.43
C ARG A 211 -5.30 5.09 11.28
N LEU A 212 -5.38 5.88 10.22
CA LEU A 212 -4.60 5.64 9.00
C LEU A 212 -3.19 6.23 9.10
N VAL A 213 -3.08 7.47 9.58
CA VAL A 213 -1.80 8.22 9.66
C VAL A 213 -1.03 7.92 10.94
N GLY A 214 -1.71 7.44 12.00
CA GLY A 214 -1.10 7.13 13.29
C GLY A 214 -0.94 8.33 14.22
N GLN A 215 -1.40 9.52 13.82
CA GLN A 215 -1.35 10.76 14.62
C GLN A 215 -2.65 11.54 14.47
N THR A 216 -3.02 12.31 15.50
CA THR A 216 -4.16 13.22 15.40
C THR A 216 -3.87 14.37 14.43
N PRO A 217 -4.85 14.80 13.61
CA PRO A 217 -4.65 15.89 12.66
C PRO A 217 -4.36 17.21 13.39
N GLN A 218 -3.38 17.98 12.90
CA GLN A 218 -2.98 19.25 13.48
C GLN A 218 -2.89 20.32 12.40
N GLY A 219 -3.83 21.26 12.39
CA GLY A 219 -3.79 22.42 11.50
C GLY A 219 -3.70 22.04 10.02
N LEU A 220 -4.53 21.10 9.54
CA LEU A 220 -4.49 20.63 8.16
C LEU A 220 -4.66 21.76 7.17
N ILE A 221 -3.85 21.74 6.09
CA ILE A 221 -3.83 22.74 5.03
C ILE A 221 -4.53 22.16 3.80
N PHE A 222 -5.35 22.99 3.11
CA PHE A 222 -5.98 22.56 1.86
C PHE A 222 -4.91 22.20 0.81
N PRO A 223 -4.81 20.93 0.37
CA PRO A 223 -3.79 20.50 -0.57
C PRO A 223 -4.18 20.92 -1.98
N ARG A 224 -3.19 21.33 -2.77
CA ARG A 224 -3.38 21.61 -4.19
C ARG A 224 -2.60 20.57 -4.99
N ALA A 225 -3.32 19.78 -5.78
CA ALA A 225 -2.69 18.82 -6.67
C ALA A 225 -1.80 19.52 -7.71
N ASP A 226 -0.58 19.01 -7.91
CA ASP A 226 0.35 19.53 -8.90
C ASP A 226 -0.14 19.16 -10.30
N GLN A 227 -0.57 20.17 -11.06
CA GLN A 227 -1.17 19.96 -12.39
C GLN A 227 -0.18 19.42 -13.43
N ASN A 228 1.12 19.52 -13.19
CA ASN A 228 2.13 18.99 -14.10
C ASN A 228 2.09 17.44 -14.19
N PHE A 229 1.49 16.77 -13.21
CA PHE A 229 1.28 15.32 -13.19
C PHE A 229 -0.08 14.88 -13.73
N ILE A 230 -0.86 15.81 -14.28
CA ILE A 230 -2.13 15.51 -14.95
C ILE A 230 -1.91 15.63 -16.45
N PRO A 231 -1.97 14.55 -17.23
CA PRO A 231 -1.82 14.60 -18.69
C PRO A 231 -2.87 15.50 -19.35
N TYR A 232 -2.59 15.99 -20.56
CA TYR A 232 -3.55 16.84 -21.29
C TYR A 232 -4.66 16.04 -21.95
N THR A 233 -4.42 14.78 -22.28
CA THR A 233 -5.39 13.91 -22.94
C THR A 233 -5.46 12.55 -22.26
N VAL A 234 -6.59 11.86 -22.42
CA VAL A 234 -6.78 10.51 -21.91
C VAL A 234 -5.82 9.51 -22.56
N ASP A 235 -5.50 9.69 -23.85
CA ASP A 235 -4.60 8.79 -24.59
C ASP A 235 -3.15 8.94 -24.09
N GLU A 236 -2.70 10.15 -23.80
CA GLU A 236 -1.41 10.39 -23.14
C GLU A 236 -1.37 9.73 -21.75
N ALA A 237 -2.45 9.86 -20.99
CA ALA A 237 -2.57 9.25 -19.67
C ALA A 237 -2.50 7.72 -19.74
N ILE A 238 -3.12 7.08 -20.76
CA ILE A 238 -3.06 5.64 -20.99
C ILE A 238 -1.63 5.21 -21.31
N GLY A 239 -0.93 5.97 -22.17
CA GLY A 239 0.48 5.70 -22.48
C GLY A 239 1.36 5.69 -21.23
N LEU A 240 1.23 6.71 -20.39
CA LEU A 240 1.94 6.79 -19.10
C LEU A 240 1.57 5.65 -18.15
N ALA A 241 0.28 5.30 -18.05
CA ALA A 241 -0.16 4.21 -17.20
C ALA A 241 0.44 2.87 -17.64
N PHE A 242 0.52 2.61 -18.94
CA PHE A 242 1.14 1.38 -19.47
C PHE A 242 2.64 1.28 -19.18
N GLU A 243 3.32 2.41 -19.06
CA GLU A 243 4.74 2.46 -18.74
C GLU A 243 5.02 2.42 -17.22
N LEU A 244 4.23 3.16 -16.42
CA LEU A 244 4.58 3.46 -15.03
C LEU A 244 3.74 2.72 -13.98
N HIS A 245 2.54 2.20 -14.36
CA HIS A 245 1.62 1.65 -13.37
C HIS A 245 2.15 0.35 -12.76
N PRO A 246 2.27 0.25 -11.42
CA PRO A 246 2.86 -0.91 -10.75
C PRO A 246 2.19 -2.24 -11.10
N VAL A 247 0.87 -2.28 -11.28
CA VAL A 247 0.12 -3.50 -11.66
C VAL A 247 0.57 -4.07 -13.01
N ILE A 248 0.96 -3.22 -13.96
CA ILE A 248 1.53 -3.65 -15.23
C ILE A 248 2.92 -4.27 -15.02
N GLN A 249 3.75 -3.64 -14.17
CA GLN A 249 5.09 -4.13 -13.85
C GLN A 249 5.04 -5.47 -13.11
N ILE A 250 4.07 -5.66 -12.19
CA ILE A 250 3.79 -6.96 -11.55
C ILE A 250 3.52 -8.01 -12.62
N ALA A 251 2.58 -7.75 -13.53
CA ALA A 251 2.21 -8.71 -14.57
C ALA A 251 3.34 -9.03 -15.55
N LEU A 252 4.26 -8.09 -15.81
CA LEU A 252 5.47 -8.33 -16.61
C LEU A 252 6.45 -9.24 -15.87
N ALA A 253 6.72 -8.97 -14.59
CA ALA A 253 7.59 -9.80 -13.75
C ALA A 253 7.03 -11.23 -13.59
N ASP A 254 5.72 -11.38 -13.42
CA ASP A 254 5.04 -12.68 -13.35
C ASP A 254 5.19 -13.49 -14.65
N VAL A 255 5.15 -12.82 -15.81
CA VAL A 255 5.41 -13.48 -17.11
C VAL A 255 6.87 -13.95 -17.19
N ASP A 256 7.83 -13.15 -16.71
CA ASP A 256 9.24 -13.55 -16.71
C ASP A 256 9.48 -14.71 -15.73
N SER A 257 8.89 -14.69 -14.53
CA SER A 257 8.92 -15.83 -13.60
C SER A 257 8.38 -17.12 -14.25
N ALA A 258 7.18 -17.07 -14.85
CA ALA A 258 6.59 -18.23 -15.53
C ALA A 258 7.45 -18.72 -16.71
N LYS A 259 8.13 -17.82 -17.43
CA LYS A 259 9.06 -18.14 -18.52
C LYS A 259 10.32 -18.86 -18.00
N PHE A 260 10.89 -18.39 -16.89
CA PHE A 260 12.04 -19.04 -16.27
C PHE A 260 11.65 -20.41 -15.69
N GLN A 261 10.45 -20.53 -15.08
CA GLN A 261 9.93 -21.81 -14.61
C GLN A 261 9.76 -22.81 -15.75
N TYR A 262 9.25 -22.37 -16.91
CA TYR A 262 9.19 -23.22 -18.10
C TYR A 262 10.58 -23.63 -18.59
N LYS A 263 11.57 -22.74 -18.60
CA LYS A 263 12.95 -23.07 -18.94
C LYS A 263 13.58 -24.04 -17.96
N GLN A 264 13.37 -23.82 -16.65
CA GLN A 264 13.82 -24.70 -15.57
C GLN A 264 13.31 -26.14 -15.77
N SER A 265 12.02 -26.29 -16.11
CA SER A 265 11.42 -27.61 -16.36
C SER A 265 12.06 -28.40 -17.51
N LYS A 266 12.71 -27.71 -18.44
CA LYS A 266 13.45 -28.34 -19.55
C LYS A 266 14.83 -28.86 -19.11
N GLY A 267 15.35 -28.41 -17.98
CA GLY A 267 16.64 -28.86 -17.44
C GLY A 267 16.70 -30.36 -17.23
N VAL A 268 15.57 -31.00 -16.86
CA VAL A 268 15.50 -32.47 -16.66
C VAL A 268 15.83 -33.30 -17.92
N ASN A 269 15.76 -32.69 -19.11
CA ASN A 269 16.15 -33.34 -20.37
C ASN A 269 17.67 -33.36 -20.59
N TYR A 270 18.45 -32.88 -19.64
CA TYR A 270 19.89 -32.82 -19.70
C TYR A 270 20.50 -33.53 -18.48
N PRO A 271 21.75 -34.04 -18.57
CA PRO A 271 22.42 -34.62 -17.43
C PRO A 271 22.79 -33.57 -16.38
N THR A 272 22.78 -34.00 -15.11
CA THR A 272 23.37 -33.22 -14.01
C THR A 272 24.84 -33.62 -13.87
N ILE A 273 25.75 -32.69 -13.81
CA ILE A 273 27.18 -32.87 -13.62
C ILE A 273 27.57 -32.18 -12.31
N SER A 274 28.16 -32.95 -11.38
CA SER A 274 28.67 -32.46 -10.10
C SER A 274 30.06 -32.99 -9.81
N ILE A 275 30.82 -32.25 -9.00
CA ILE A 275 32.02 -32.73 -8.34
C ILE A 275 31.63 -33.11 -6.92
N GLU A 276 32.00 -34.33 -6.52
CA GLU A 276 31.83 -34.82 -5.17
C GLU A 276 33.21 -35.22 -4.60
N ALA A 277 33.55 -34.70 -3.45
CA ALA A 277 34.74 -35.10 -2.70
C ALA A 277 34.34 -35.45 -1.28
N SER A 278 34.70 -36.67 -0.83
CA SER A 278 34.37 -37.15 0.51
C SER A 278 35.56 -37.75 1.21
N GLN A 279 35.58 -37.58 2.52
CA GLN A 279 36.44 -38.26 3.45
C GLN A 279 35.56 -39.00 4.45
N THR A 280 35.68 -40.33 4.50
CA THR A 280 34.90 -41.18 5.38
C THR A 280 35.84 -41.89 6.35
N TRP A 281 35.52 -41.89 7.61
CA TRP A 281 36.18 -42.63 8.68
C TRP A 281 35.19 -43.64 9.23
N LYS A 282 35.58 -44.92 9.25
CA LYS A 282 34.79 -46.04 9.80
C LYS A 282 35.62 -46.82 10.83
N ASP A 283 34.99 -47.28 11.89
CA ASP A 283 35.59 -48.13 12.91
C ASP A 283 34.57 -49.26 13.25
N ASP A 284 35.01 -50.52 13.13
CA ASP A 284 34.16 -51.69 13.31
C ASP A 284 32.88 -51.67 12.47
N ALA A 285 33.00 -51.48 11.18
CA ALA A 285 31.89 -51.28 10.25
C ALA A 285 31.97 -52.20 9.04
N ASP A 286 30.83 -52.50 8.41
CA ASP A 286 30.70 -53.30 7.19
C ASP A 286 31.26 -54.73 7.36
N GLY A 287 31.17 -55.29 8.57
CA GLY A 287 31.65 -56.63 8.92
C GLY A 287 33.17 -56.73 9.03
N LEU A 288 33.88 -55.63 9.10
CA LEU A 288 35.33 -55.59 9.27
C LEU A 288 35.67 -54.95 10.63
N GLU A 289 36.54 -55.64 11.40
CA GLU A 289 37.06 -55.13 12.67
C GLU A 289 38.16 -54.11 12.41
N GLY A 290 38.12 -52.98 13.15
CA GLY A 290 39.11 -51.93 13.12
C GLY A 290 38.76 -50.79 12.20
N ARG A 291 39.74 -49.85 12.05
CA ARG A 291 39.56 -48.58 11.37
C ARG A 291 39.75 -48.74 9.84
N SER A 292 38.85 -48.11 9.11
CA SER A 292 38.95 -47.94 7.65
C SER A 292 38.72 -46.47 7.28
N ASP A 293 39.67 -45.87 6.57
CA ASP A 293 39.61 -44.47 6.12
C ASP A 293 39.53 -44.51 4.57
N GLU A 294 38.52 -43.80 4.01
CA GLU A 294 38.29 -43.71 2.58
C GLU A 294 38.29 -42.23 2.13
N THR A 295 39.08 -41.90 1.12
CA THR A 295 39.05 -40.63 0.45
C THR A 295 38.58 -40.82 -0.98
N LEU A 296 37.53 -40.11 -1.37
CA LEU A 296 36.95 -40.19 -2.70
C LEU A 296 36.86 -38.80 -3.33
N ALA A 297 37.23 -38.67 -4.60
CA ALA A 297 36.99 -37.44 -5.40
C ALA A 297 36.52 -37.88 -6.78
N MET A 298 35.32 -37.46 -7.18
CA MET A 298 34.66 -37.89 -8.40
C MET A 298 34.02 -36.75 -9.16
N LEU A 299 34.08 -36.79 -10.47
CA LEU A 299 33.14 -36.11 -11.36
C LEU A 299 31.98 -37.04 -11.61
N ARG A 300 30.80 -36.67 -11.12
CA ARG A 300 29.58 -37.47 -11.22
C ARG A 300 28.70 -36.92 -12.32
N LEU A 301 28.27 -37.78 -13.25
CA LEU A 301 27.23 -37.51 -14.23
C LEU A 301 26.01 -38.35 -13.92
N ARG A 302 24.86 -37.70 -13.74
CA ARG A 302 23.57 -38.37 -13.53
C ARG A 302 22.62 -37.96 -14.64
N TYR A 303 22.06 -38.93 -15.36
CA TYR A 303 21.10 -38.64 -16.41
C TYR A 303 19.94 -39.64 -16.34
N ASN A 304 18.72 -39.14 -16.25
CA ASN A 304 17.51 -39.93 -16.31
C ASN A 304 17.12 -40.14 -17.79
N LEU A 305 17.23 -41.35 -18.29
CA LEU A 305 16.94 -41.67 -19.69
C LEU A 305 15.44 -41.76 -20.00
N PHE A 306 14.62 -42.10 -19.02
CA PHE A 306 13.18 -42.27 -19.20
C PHE A 306 12.45 -42.21 -17.85
N ASN A 307 11.48 -41.31 -17.75
CA ASN A 307 10.65 -41.11 -16.55
C ASN A 307 9.14 -41.30 -16.85
N GLY A 308 8.80 -42.33 -17.66
CA GLY A 308 7.38 -42.66 -17.94
C GLY A 308 6.59 -41.54 -18.65
N GLY A 309 7.25 -40.58 -19.28
CA GLY A 309 6.60 -39.44 -19.93
C GLY A 309 6.26 -38.26 -18.99
N SER A 310 6.55 -38.38 -17.68
CA SER A 310 6.27 -37.38 -16.65
C SER A 310 6.95 -36.01 -16.98
N ASP A 311 8.21 -36.06 -17.43
CA ASP A 311 8.99 -34.87 -17.72
C ASP A 311 8.42 -34.05 -18.90
N ALA A 312 7.96 -34.73 -19.95
CA ALA A 312 7.26 -34.13 -21.07
C ALA A 312 5.95 -33.46 -20.62
N ALA A 313 5.13 -34.19 -19.85
CA ALA A 313 3.87 -33.67 -19.34
C ALA A 313 4.07 -32.45 -18.41
N ASN A 314 5.09 -32.47 -17.55
CA ASN A 314 5.44 -31.34 -16.70
C ASN A 314 5.90 -30.12 -17.52
N SER A 315 6.71 -30.34 -18.57
CA SER A 315 7.13 -29.24 -19.46
C SER A 315 5.93 -28.60 -20.17
N GLU A 316 4.99 -29.42 -20.67
CA GLU A 316 3.74 -28.89 -21.26
C GLU A 316 2.87 -28.15 -20.24
N ASN A 317 2.77 -28.64 -18.99
CA ASN A 317 2.08 -27.93 -17.92
C ASN A 317 2.66 -26.53 -17.71
N PHE A 318 3.99 -26.38 -17.63
CA PHE A 318 4.61 -25.07 -17.46
C PHE A 318 4.50 -24.18 -18.71
N ALA A 319 4.43 -24.76 -19.92
CA ALA A 319 4.12 -24.01 -21.13
C ALA A 319 2.72 -23.36 -21.05
N TYR A 320 1.72 -24.11 -20.56
CA TYR A 320 0.37 -23.55 -20.33
C TYR A 320 0.32 -22.54 -19.18
N GLN A 321 1.12 -22.71 -18.12
CA GLN A 321 1.26 -21.70 -17.05
C GLN A 321 1.86 -20.39 -17.60
N LEU A 322 2.85 -20.46 -18.47
CA LEU A 322 3.40 -19.27 -19.17
C LEU A 322 2.32 -18.59 -20.04
N ASN A 323 1.54 -19.37 -20.81
CA ASN A 323 0.45 -18.79 -21.59
C ASN A 323 -0.60 -18.11 -20.69
N LYS A 324 -0.97 -18.76 -19.57
CA LYS A 324 -1.86 -18.16 -18.56
C LYS A 324 -1.31 -16.84 -18.02
N ALA A 325 0.00 -16.76 -17.69
CA ALA A 325 0.61 -15.52 -17.22
C ALA A 325 0.54 -14.40 -18.27
N LYS A 326 0.73 -14.71 -19.56
CA LYS A 326 0.56 -13.76 -20.66
C LYS A 326 -0.88 -13.26 -20.76
N ASP A 327 -1.88 -14.14 -20.65
CA ASP A 327 -3.29 -13.76 -20.69
C ASP A 327 -3.67 -12.88 -19.49
N LEU A 328 -3.13 -13.17 -18.29
CA LEU A 328 -3.31 -12.34 -17.11
C LEU A 328 -2.69 -10.95 -17.30
N ARG A 329 -1.53 -10.85 -17.94
CA ARG A 329 -0.91 -9.56 -18.29
C ARG A 329 -1.82 -8.75 -19.22
N GLU A 330 -2.39 -9.36 -20.26
CA GLU A 330 -3.35 -8.66 -21.14
C GLU A 330 -4.60 -8.20 -20.37
N GLY A 331 -5.04 -9.00 -19.39
CA GLY A 331 -6.09 -8.59 -18.44
C GLY A 331 -5.69 -7.38 -17.60
N ALA A 332 -4.45 -7.34 -17.09
CA ALA A 332 -3.93 -6.21 -16.33
C ALA A 332 -3.92 -4.90 -17.12
N TYR A 333 -3.49 -4.93 -18.40
CA TYR A 333 -3.56 -3.77 -19.28
C TYR A 333 -4.98 -3.21 -19.41
N ARG A 334 -5.97 -4.10 -19.64
CA ARG A 334 -7.38 -3.71 -19.77
C ARG A 334 -7.93 -3.12 -18.47
N ASN A 335 -7.62 -3.72 -17.34
CA ASN A 335 -8.08 -3.24 -16.03
C ASN A 335 -7.49 -1.86 -15.68
N VAL A 336 -6.21 -1.64 -15.99
CA VAL A 336 -5.54 -0.34 -15.78
C VAL A 336 -6.15 0.72 -16.70
N GLU A 337 -6.38 0.41 -17.98
CA GLU A 337 -7.04 1.31 -18.92
C GLU A 337 -8.47 1.67 -18.47
N GLU A 338 -9.27 0.69 -18.04
CA GLU A 338 -10.62 0.93 -17.50
C GLU A 338 -10.58 1.85 -16.29
N GLY A 339 -9.74 1.54 -15.29
CA GLY A 339 -9.58 2.34 -14.07
C GLY A 339 -9.17 3.78 -14.36
N LEU A 340 -8.28 3.97 -15.34
CA LEU A 340 -7.84 5.29 -15.78
C LEU A 340 -8.97 6.07 -16.48
N ARG A 341 -9.68 5.44 -17.43
CA ARG A 341 -10.81 6.08 -18.14
C ARG A 341 -11.91 6.52 -17.16
N LEU A 342 -12.23 5.68 -16.16
CA LEU A 342 -13.18 6.02 -15.10
C LEU A 342 -12.69 7.20 -14.24
N SER A 343 -11.40 7.20 -13.88
CA SER A 343 -10.81 8.29 -13.08
C SER A 343 -10.76 9.61 -13.86
N TRP A 344 -10.47 9.54 -15.15
CA TRP A 344 -10.47 10.69 -16.06
C TRP A 344 -11.86 11.28 -16.23
N SER A 345 -12.86 10.46 -16.55
CA SER A 345 -14.25 10.89 -16.68
C SER A 345 -14.78 11.52 -15.37
N ALA A 346 -14.41 10.94 -14.22
CA ALA A 346 -14.79 11.51 -12.93
C ALA A 346 -14.16 12.89 -12.69
N LEU A 347 -12.92 13.12 -13.13
CA LEU A 347 -12.27 14.43 -13.04
C LEU A 347 -12.98 15.45 -13.92
N ASP A 348 -13.23 15.13 -15.19
CA ASP A 348 -13.88 16.02 -16.15
C ASP A 348 -15.29 16.45 -15.69
N LEU A 349 -16.11 15.47 -15.29
CA LEU A 349 -17.46 15.73 -14.79
C LEU A 349 -17.47 16.53 -13.48
N THR A 350 -16.52 16.29 -12.59
CA THR A 350 -16.42 17.03 -11.31
C THR A 350 -15.98 18.48 -11.55
N LEU A 351 -15.12 18.75 -12.52
CA LEU A 351 -14.74 20.11 -12.91
C LEU A 351 -15.96 20.90 -13.41
N GLN A 352 -16.76 20.31 -14.30
CA GLN A 352 -17.98 20.93 -14.81
C GLN A 352 -19.01 21.16 -13.69
N GLN A 353 -19.25 20.16 -12.85
CA GLN A 353 -20.19 20.26 -11.74
C GLN A 353 -19.81 21.39 -10.77
N LYS A 354 -18.53 21.54 -10.45
CA LYS A 354 -18.03 22.59 -9.53
C LYS A 354 -18.30 23.99 -10.09
N GLU A 355 -18.17 24.21 -11.39
CA GLU A 355 -18.46 25.49 -12.04
C GLU A 355 -19.94 25.87 -11.85
N PHE A 356 -20.88 24.97 -12.18
CA PHE A 356 -22.30 25.21 -11.97
C PHE A 356 -22.70 25.42 -10.51
N LEU A 357 -22.06 24.69 -9.58
CA LEU A 357 -22.29 24.87 -8.14
C LEU A 357 -21.73 26.19 -7.61
N ALA A 358 -20.65 26.73 -8.19
CA ALA A 358 -20.15 28.06 -7.87
C ALA A 358 -21.17 29.13 -8.30
N ASP A 359 -21.69 29.07 -9.52
CA ASP A 359 -22.73 29.97 -10.02
C ASP A 359 -24.02 29.89 -9.16
N HIS A 360 -24.37 28.68 -8.70
CA HIS A 360 -25.51 28.51 -7.79
C HIS A 360 -25.28 29.23 -6.44
N VAL A 361 -24.09 29.12 -5.85
CA VAL A 361 -23.75 29.79 -4.60
C VAL A 361 -23.86 31.32 -4.78
N ASP A 362 -23.33 31.86 -5.86
CA ASP A 362 -23.35 33.31 -6.12
C ASP A 362 -24.80 33.80 -6.32
N SER A 363 -25.61 33.11 -7.13
CA SER A 363 -27.01 33.45 -7.35
C SER A 363 -27.87 33.33 -6.09
N ALA A 364 -27.64 32.28 -5.27
CA ALA A 364 -28.33 32.13 -3.99
C ALA A 364 -27.95 33.21 -2.99
N ALA A 365 -26.69 33.64 -2.94
CA ALA A 365 -26.22 34.73 -2.07
C ALA A 365 -26.84 36.06 -2.45
N GLU A 366 -26.89 36.39 -3.74
CA GLU A 366 -27.56 37.59 -4.24
C GLU A 366 -29.05 37.59 -3.92
N THR A 367 -29.71 36.41 -4.03
CA THR A 367 -31.15 36.23 -3.72
C THR A 367 -31.42 36.50 -2.23
N VAL A 368 -30.58 36.00 -1.32
CA VAL A 368 -30.69 36.26 0.12
C VAL A 368 -30.67 37.79 0.36
N ILE A 369 -29.68 38.50 -0.16
CA ILE A 369 -29.53 39.92 0.00
C ILE A 369 -30.76 40.69 -0.54
N ALA A 370 -31.29 40.28 -1.69
CA ALA A 370 -32.45 40.89 -2.30
C ALA A 370 -33.73 40.66 -1.47
N TYR A 371 -33.93 39.41 -0.98
CA TYR A 371 -35.11 39.04 -0.22
C TYR A 371 -35.11 39.66 1.18
N GLU A 372 -33.99 39.77 1.85
CA GLU A 372 -33.86 40.53 3.11
C GLU A 372 -34.25 41.99 2.96
N LYS A 373 -33.79 42.68 1.89
CA LYS A 373 -34.16 44.07 1.62
C LYS A 373 -35.67 44.20 1.37
N GLN A 374 -36.27 43.28 0.58
CA GLN A 374 -37.68 43.27 0.28
C GLN A 374 -38.54 42.96 1.53
N TYR A 375 -38.09 42.05 2.38
CA TYR A 375 -38.74 41.74 3.66
C TYR A 375 -38.79 42.98 4.59
N ARG A 376 -37.68 43.72 4.72
CA ARG A 376 -37.59 44.92 5.57
C ARG A 376 -38.60 46.01 5.14
N ILE A 377 -38.98 46.09 3.87
CA ILE A 377 -39.97 47.02 3.33
C ILE A 377 -41.36 46.42 3.15
N GLY A 378 -41.59 45.20 3.67
CA GLY A 378 -42.89 44.52 3.66
C GLY A 378 -43.34 43.92 2.31
N LYS A 379 -42.44 43.77 1.34
CA LYS A 379 -42.73 43.20 0.00
C LYS A 379 -42.51 41.68 -0.07
N ARG A 380 -41.94 41.08 0.92
CA ARG A 380 -41.71 39.63 1.04
C ARG A 380 -42.05 39.12 2.43
N THR A 381 -42.32 37.82 2.53
CA THR A 381 -42.61 37.16 3.82
C THR A 381 -41.31 36.72 4.50
N LEU A 382 -41.36 36.51 5.81
CA LEU A 382 -40.24 35.93 6.55
C LEU A 382 -39.89 34.53 6.03
N LEU A 383 -40.91 33.73 5.64
CA LEU A 383 -40.71 32.41 5.08
C LEU A 383 -39.82 32.40 3.82
N ASP A 384 -40.00 33.42 2.97
CA ASP A 384 -39.16 33.57 1.76
C ASP A 384 -37.69 33.79 2.13
N VAL A 385 -37.40 34.62 3.14
CA VAL A 385 -36.02 34.86 3.62
C VAL A 385 -35.45 33.58 4.25
N LEU A 386 -36.20 32.90 5.10
CA LEU A 386 -35.73 31.63 5.73
C LEU A 386 -35.47 30.53 4.73
N ASN A 387 -36.23 30.46 3.65
CA ASN A 387 -36.03 29.51 2.58
C ASN A 387 -34.76 29.80 1.78
N THR A 388 -34.54 31.05 1.40
CA THR A 388 -33.33 31.44 0.65
C THR A 388 -32.06 31.31 1.50
N GLU A 389 -32.10 31.58 2.80
CA GLU A 389 -30.99 31.31 3.71
C GLU A 389 -30.64 29.82 3.79
N ASN A 390 -31.66 28.96 3.84
CA ASN A 390 -31.42 27.52 3.84
C ASN A 390 -30.85 27.05 2.47
N GLU A 391 -31.36 27.59 1.36
CA GLU A 391 -30.85 27.30 0.00
C GLU A 391 -29.38 27.69 -0.13
N LEU A 392 -29.00 28.87 0.33
CA LEU A 392 -27.61 29.34 0.34
C LEU A 392 -26.70 28.45 1.19
N PHE A 393 -27.20 27.97 2.34
CA PHE A 393 -26.44 27.04 3.17
C PHE A 393 -26.19 25.71 2.46
N GLU A 394 -27.21 25.11 1.85
CA GLU A 394 -27.08 23.85 1.10
C GLU A 394 -26.20 24.06 -0.15
N ALA A 395 -26.38 25.13 -0.92
CA ALA A 395 -25.56 25.47 -2.09
C ALA A 395 -24.07 25.58 -1.72
N ARG A 396 -23.74 26.25 -0.61
CA ARG A 396 -22.35 26.35 -0.12
C ARG A 396 -21.78 25.00 0.28
N LYS A 397 -22.60 24.13 0.90
CA LYS A 397 -22.20 22.79 1.28
C LYS A 397 -21.92 21.93 0.05
N ASP A 398 -22.81 21.94 -0.96
CA ASP A 398 -22.65 21.21 -2.21
C ASP A 398 -21.41 21.69 -2.99
N TYR A 399 -21.15 23.00 -3.00
CA TYR A 399 -19.92 23.54 -3.58
C TYR A 399 -18.66 23.06 -2.85
N LEU A 400 -18.68 23.02 -1.51
CA LEU A 400 -17.56 22.44 -0.74
C LEU A 400 -17.36 20.97 -1.09
N ASP A 401 -18.41 20.19 -1.14
CA ASP A 401 -18.31 18.77 -1.53
C ASP A 401 -17.68 18.60 -2.91
N SER A 402 -18.11 19.39 -3.90
CA SER A 402 -17.55 19.37 -5.25
C SER A 402 -16.08 19.86 -5.29
N LYS A 403 -15.72 20.89 -4.53
CA LYS A 403 -14.35 21.43 -4.41
C LYS A 403 -13.36 20.35 -3.93
N TYR A 404 -13.75 19.55 -2.93
CA TYR A 404 -12.92 18.47 -2.40
C TYR A 404 -12.94 17.23 -3.29
N ALA A 405 -14.08 16.93 -3.94
CA ALA A 405 -14.19 15.86 -4.91
C ALA A 405 -13.28 16.10 -6.12
N GLU A 406 -13.18 17.35 -6.62
CA GLU A 406 -12.24 17.72 -7.68
C GLU A 406 -10.78 17.45 -7.30
N GLN A 407 -10.37 17.84 -6.10
CA GLN A 407 -9.00 17.57 -5.65
C GLN A 407 -8.73 16.07 -5.57
N TYR A 408 -9.66 15.32 -4.99
CA TYR A 408 -9.53 13.87 -4.92
C TYR A 408 -9.48 13.21 -6.31
N ALA A 409 -10.31 13.68 -7.27
CA ALA A 409 -10.32 13.16 -8.64
C ALA A 409 -8.96 13.38 -9.34
N LYS A 410 -8.29 14.52 -9.10
CA LYS A 410 -6.94 14.79 -9.60
C LYS A 410 -5.93 13.77 -9.09
N TYR A 411 -5.92 13.49 -7.78
CA TYR A 411 -5.03 12.49 -7.19
C TYR A 411 -5.36 11.06 -7.66
N ARG A 412 -6.65 10.77 -7.92
CA ARG A 412 -7.04 9.49 -8.54
C ARG A 412 -6.47 9.31 -9.94
N VAL A 413 -6.46 10.36 -10.76
CA VAL A 413 -5.81 10.30 -12.09
C VAL A 413 -4.31 10.06 -11.94
N MET A 414 -3.63 10.75 -11.01
CA MET A 414 -2.21 10.53 -10.73
C MET A 414 -1.92 9.11 -10.25
N ASN A 415 -2.82 8.51 -9.44
CA ASN A 415 -2.70 7.11 -9.03
C ASN A 415 -2.88 6.16 -10.22
N ALA A 416 -3.89 6.40 -11.04
CA ALA A 416 -4.20 5.58 -12.21
C ALA A 416 -3.13 5.66 -13.31
N THR A 417 -2.31 6.73 -13.35
CA THR A 417 -1.12 6.83 -14.21
C THR A 417 0.15 6.27 -13.56
N GLY A 418 0.10 5.83 -12.29
CA GLY A 418 1.27 5.36 -11.53
C GLY A 418 2.19 6.47 -11.02
N GLN A 419 1.77 7.74 -11.06
CA GLN A 419 2.60 8.89 -10.73
C GLN A 419 2.30 9.53 -9.36
N LEU A 420 1.35 8.98 -8.57
CA LEU A 420 0.89 9.61 -7.33
C LEU A 420 2.01 9.85 -6.31
N LEU A 421 2.87 8.87 -6.06
CA LEU A 421 3.97 9.01 -5.09
C LEU A 421 4.97 10.08 -5.52
N SER A 422 5.26 10.17 -6.81
CA SER A 422 6.13 11.21 -7.39
C SER A 422 5.50 12.59 -7.31
N ALA A 423 4.20 12.71 -7.59
CA ALA A 423 3.45 13.96 -7.50
C ALA A 423 3.38 14.49 -6.06
N LEU A 424 3.28 13.60 -5.07
CA LEU A 424 3.31 13.93 -3.65
C LEU A 424 4.75 14.15 -3.12
N ARG A 425 5.78 14.00 -3.98
CA ARG A 425 7.20 14.17 -3.62
C ARG A 425 7.61 13.38 -2.38
N VAL A 426 7.04 12.18 -2.22
CA VAL A 426 7.36 11.31 -1.10
C VAL A 426 8.67 10.60 -1.39
N GLU A 427 9.66 10.79 -0.51
CA GLU A 427 10.91 10.02 -0.57
C GLU A 427 10.64 8.58 -0.15
N MET A 428 10.75 7.67 -1.11
CA MET A 428 10.68 6.23 -0.84
C MET A 428 12.03 5.74 -0.29
N PRO A 429 12.03 4.77 0.65
CA PRO A 429 13.25 4.12 1.11
C PRO A 429 14.03 3.55 -0.09
N LYS A 430 15.35 3.64 -0.05
CA LYS A 430 16.20 3.14 -1.16
C LYS A 430 16.00 1.65 -1.38
N GLU A 431 15.78 0.91 -0.31
CA GLU A 431 15.54 -0.53 -0.30
C GLU A 431 14.32 -0.93 -1.17
N TRP A 432 13.32 -0.06 -1.31
CA TRP A 432 12.14 -0.31 -2.15
C TRP A 432 12.43 -0.14 -3.65
N LEU A 433 13.50 0.59 -3.98
CA LEU A 433 13.88 0.96 -5.35
C LEU A 433 14.96 0.05 -5.92
N GLU A 434 15.65 -0.72 -5.07
CA GLU A 434 16.67 -1.66 -5.50
C GLU A 434 16.02 -2.79 -6.31
N LYS A 435 16.43 -2.89 -7.59
CA LYS A 435 15.99 -3.97 -8.46
C LYS A 435 16.63 -5.27 -8.04
N VAL A 436 15.87 -6.36 -8.10
CA VAL A 436 16.42 -7.71 -8.06
C VAL A 436 16.83 -8.07 -9.49
N GLU A 437 18.13 -8.17 -9.74
CA GLU A 437 18.67 -8.49 -11.07
C GLU A 437 18.50 -9.99 -11.39
N TYR A 438 18.14 -10.33 -12.64
CA TYR A 438 18.02 -11.69 -13.15
C TYR A 438 18.42 -11.80 -14.62
#